data_1f01513654c58f1b80d6f808be543348
#
_entry.id   1f01513654c58f1b80d6f808be543348
#
_cell.length_a   1.000
_cell.length_b   1.000
_cell.length_c   1.000
_cell.angle_alpha   90.00
_cell.angle_beta   90.00
_cell.angle_gamma   90.00
#
_symmetry.space_group_name_H-M   'P 1'
#
loop_
_entity.id
_entity.type
_entity.pdbx_description
1 polymer ?
#
loop_
_entity_poly.entity_id
_entity_poly.type
_entity_poly.pdbx_seq_one_letter_code
_entity_poly.pdbx_strand_id
1 'polypeptide(L)'
;EAFEKLVMRYGLDRRSGETAYLQAIHEQIIGFCASKIADIALFLDWWEQQGQNRSLSVDESATTVEITTIHKAKGLEKRVVLIPWCSWQLDPKSGGNVTNIVWAEAQGDAGAVGRFPVKYKKAMAESGFSAEYYRELVYSHVDNINLLYVALTRAAESLHVFIPRKGGKSVGGLLLQSIGADGDKALLDGTEGRRTATEEGERFEFGRFTGPVPGGGKASDSVHVVLEN
;
A
#
# COMPACT_ATOMS: atom_id res chain seq x y z
N GLU A 1 -37.63 5.56 10.01
CA GLU A 1 -38.79 6.39 9.62
C GLU A 1 -38.37 7.79 9.11
N ALA A 2 -37.65 8.65 9.91
CA ALA A 2 -37.22 9.98 9.47
C ALA A 2 -36.26 9.91 8.28
N PHE A 3 -35.27 9.02 8.34
CA PHE A 3 -34.29 8.78 7.27
C PHE A 3 -34.97 8.31 5.97
N GLU A 4 -35.88 7.36 6.05
CA GLU A 4 -36.62 6.85 4.88
C GLU A 4 -37.46 7.96 4.23
N LYS A 5 -38.10 8.82 5.02
CA LYS A 5 -38.83 9.97 4.50
C LYS A 5 -37.91 10.95 3.76
N LEU A 6 -36.69 11.16 4.25
CA LEU A 6 -35.69 11.99 3.58
C LEU A 6 -35.23 11.35 2.26
N VAL A 7 -34.92 10.04 2.27
CA VAL A 7 -34.53 9.29 1.07
C VAL A 7 -35.59 9.42 -0.03
N MET A 8 -36.87 9.21 0.31
CA MET A 8 -37.98 9.34 -0.62
C MET A 8 -38.18 10.79 -1.11
N ARG A 9 -38.11 11.76 -0.19
CA ARG A 9 -38.31 13.18 -0.52
C ARG A 9 -37.29 13.71 -1.49
N TYR A 10 -36.04 13.27 -1.38
CA TYR A 10 -34.93 13.69 -2.26
C TYR A 10 -34.68 12.73 -3.40
N GLY A 11 -35.46 11.65 -3.53
CA GLY A 11 -35.35 10.66 -4.61
C GLY A 11 -34.01 9.94 -4.63
N LEU A 12 -33.36 9.76 -3.47
CA LEU A 12 -32.05 9.11 -3.37
C LEU A 12 -32.15 7.62 -3.69
N ASP A 13 -33.30 7.00 -3.43
CA ASP A 13 -33.63 5.61 -3.78
C ASP A 13 -33.63 5.32 -5.29
N ARG A 14 -33.78 6.36 -6.10
CA ARG A 14 -33.82 6.28 -7.57
C ARG A 14 -32.44 6.38 -8.23
N ARG A 15 -31.42 6.68 -7.47
CA ARG A 15 -30.05 6.80 -7.97
C ARG A 15 -29.41 5.42 -8.08
N SER A 16 -29.03 5.07 -9.31
CA SER A 16 -28.35 3.80 -9.56
C SER A 16 -27.00 3.73 -8.83
N GLY A 17 -26.77 2.66 -8.08
CA GLY A 17 -25.52 2.41 -7.36
C GLY A 17 -25.45 2.97 -5.94
N GLU A 18 -26.43 3.80 -5.49
CA GLU A 18 -26.40 4.39 -4.14
C GLU A 18 -27.13 3.53 -3.08
N THR A 19 -27.88 2.53 -3.49
CA THR A 19 -28.70 1.69 -2.59
C THR A 19 -27.90 1.06 -1.44
N ALA A 20 -26.71 0.53 -1.74
CA ALA A 20 -25.85 -0.08 -0.74
C ALA A 20 -25.34 0.93 0.30
N TYR A 21 -25.03 2.15 -0.13
CA TYR A 21 -24.63 3.23 0.78
C TYR A 21 -25.79 3.71 1.66
N LEU A 22 -27.00 3.82 1.09
CA LEU A 22 -28.20 4.15 1.85
C LEU A 22 -28.53 3.10 2.90
N GLN A 23 -28.38 1.82 2.57
CA GLN A 23 -28.53 0.72 3.52
C GLN A 23 -27.50 0.78 4.64
N ALA A 24 -26.23 1.00 4.29
CA ALA A 24 -25.15 1.10 5.27
C ALA A 24 -25.33 2.30 6.23
N ILE A 25 -25.80 3.46 5.74
CA ILE A 25 -26.13 4.61 6.58
C ILE A 25 -27.34 4.26 7.49
N HIS A 26 -28.35 3.59 6.95
CA HIS A 26 -29.52 3.17 7.72
C HIS A 26 -29.13 2.22 8.86
N GLU A 27 -28.24 1.26 8.62
CA GLU A 27 -27.71 0.38 9.67
C GLU A 27 -26.94 1.15 10.75
N GLN A 28 -26.16 2.18 10.38
CA GLN A 28 -25.49 3.03 11.35
C GLN A 28 -26.48 3.81 12.22
N ILE A 29 -27.58 4.30 11.64
CA ILE A 29 -28.66 4.97 12.38
C ILE A 29 -29.33 4.01 13.35
N ILE A 30 -29.67 2.80 12.91
CA ILE A 30 -30.27 1.76 13.75
C ILE A 30 -29.32 1.41 14.91
N GLY A 31 -28.05 1.17 14.62
CA GLY A 31 -27.04 0.86 15.63
C GLY A 31 -26.85 1.98 16.66
N PHE A 32 -26.92 3.24 16.23
CA PHE A 32 -26.89 4.39 17.12
C PHE A 32 -28.12 4.41 18.03
N CYS A 33 -29.33 4.29 17.47
CA CYS A 33 -30.60 4.30 18.22
C CYS A 33 -30.75 3.12 19.18
N ALA A 34 -30.10 1.99 18.91
CA ALA A 34 -30.10 0.84 19.80
C ALA A 34 -29.23 1.04 21.05
N SER A 35 -28.20 1.89 20.94
CA SER A 35 -27.22 2.11 22.02
C SER A 35 -27.36 3.45 22.75
N LYS A 36 -28.07 4.41 22.15
CA LYS A 36 -28.21 5.79 22.62
C LYS A 36 -29.63 6.30 22.44
N ILE A 37 -29.94 7.46 23.03
CA ILE A 37 -31.20 8.13 22.83
C ILE A 37 -31.37 8.49 21.36
N ALA A 38 -32.51 8.18 20.77
CA ALA A 38 -32.86 8.47 19.38
C ALA A 38 -33.17 9.96 19.21
N ASP A 39 -32.09 10.77 19.18
CA ASP A 39 -32.15 12.22 18.98
C ASP A 39 -31.29 12.58 17.77
N ILE A 40 -31.81 13.46 16.92
CA ILE A 40 -31.15 13.83 15.65
C ILE A 40 -29.87 14.64 15.91
N ALA A 41 -29.89 15.56 16.88
CA ALA A 41 -28.72 16.38 17.19
C ALA A 41 -27.59 15.52 17.73
N LEU A 42 -27.90 14.59 18.66
CA LEU A 42 -26.93 13.63 19.19
C LEU A 42 -26.37 12.68 18.11
N PHE A 43 -27.21 12.29 17.15
CA PHE A 43 -26.75 11.50 16.01
C PHE A 43 -25.79 12.28 15.11
N LEU A 44 -26.09 13.54 14.81
CA LEU A 44 -25.22 14.38 13.97
C LEU A 44 -23.87 14.64 14.63
N ASP A 45 -23.84 14.96 15.93
CA ASP A 45 -22.60 15.11 16.70
C ASP A 45 -21.76 13.83 16.68
N TRP A 46 -22.41 12.68 16.90
CA TRP A 46 -21.74 11.39 16.83
C TRP A 46 -21.23 11.10 15.41
N TRP A 47 -22.01 11.45 14.38
CA TRP A 47 -21.64 11.25 12.99
C TRP A 47 -20.37 12.04 12.62
N GLU A 48 -20.30 13.30 13.01
CA GLU A 48 -19.14 14.16 12.77
C GLU A 48 -17.88 13.64 13.49
N GLN A 49 -18.02 13.13 14.71
CA GLN A 49 -16.88 12.68 15.50
C GLN A 49 -16.40 11.27 15.16
N GLN A 50 -17.30 10.37 14.82
CA GLN A 50 -17.01 8.94 14.69
C GLN A 50 -17.65 8.28 13.47
N GLY A 51 -18.90 8.60 13.15
CA GLY A 51 -19.70 7.89 12.15
C GLY A 51 -19.11 7.98 10.76
N GLN A 52 -18.72 9.16 10.34
CA GLN A 52 -18.15 9.42 9.01
C GLN A 52 -16.84 8.67 8.71
N ASN A 53 -16.12 8.26 9.76
CA ASN A 53 -14.86 7.52 9.63
C ASN A 53 -15.04 5.99 9.69
N ARG A 54 -16.28 5.52 9.85
CA ARG A 54 -16.56 4.08 9.88
C ARG A 54 -16.50 3.49 8.48
N SER A 55 -15.85 2.34 8.38
CA SER A 55 -15.84 1.56 7.15
C SER A 55 -17.24 1.05 6.85
N LEU A 56 -17.72 1.28 5.63
CA LEU A 56 -18.96 0.71 5.13
C LEU A 56 -18.68 -0.64 4.50
N SER A 57 -19.41 -1.66 4.90
CA SER A 57 -19.42 -2.97 4.27
C SER A 57 -20.36 -2.90 3.06
N VAL A 58 -19.83 -2.52 1.92
CA VAL A 58 -20.58 -2.57 0.65
C VAL A 58 -20.19 -3.86 -0.05
N ASP A 59 -21.16 -4.60 -0.57
CA ASP A 59 -20.89 -5.82 -1.34
C ASP A 59 -19.94 -5.50 -2.50
N GLU A 60 -18.81 -6.21 -2.53
CA GLU A 60 -17.82 -6.09 -3.59
C GLU A 60 -18.45 -6.51 -4.92
N SER A 61 -18.85 -5.55 -5.74
CA SER A 61 -19.20 -5.86 -7.12
C SER A 61 -17.93 -6.33 -7.85
N ALA A 62 -18.08 -7.24 -8.80
CA ALA A 62 -16.97 -7.81 -9.58
C ALA A 62 -16.12 -6.75 -10.34
N THR A 63 -16.55 -5.49 -10.36
CA THR A 63 -15.90 -4.36 -11.02
C THR A 63 -15.26 -3.37 -10.06
N THR A 64 -15.11 -3.70 -8.79
CA THR A 64 -14.58 -2.78 -7.76
C THR A 64 -13.06 -2.79 -7.74
N VAL A 65 -12.44 -1.61 -7.65
CA VAL A 65 -11.01 -1.47 -7.39
C VAL A 65 -10.83 -1.30 -5.87
N GLU A 66 -10.15 -2.27 -5.26
CA GLU A 66 -9.82 -2.23 -3.83
C GLU A 66 -8.48 -1.50 -3.62
N ILE A 67 -8.48 -0.48 -2.78
CA ILE A 67 -7.25 0.21 -2.36
C ILE A 67 -6.90 -0.25 -0.95
N THR A 68 -5.72 -0.86 -0.79
CA THR A 68 -5.28 -1.40 0.48
C THR A 68 -3.79 -1.18 0.71
N THR A 69 -3.32 -1.40 1.94
CA THR A 69 -1.88 -1.37 2.23
C THR A 69 -1.26 -2.75 2.02
N ILE A 70 0.05 -2.80 1.71
CA ILE A 70 0.78 -4.07 1.53
C ILE A 70 0.65 -4.96 2.79
N HIS A 71 0.66 -4.38 3.98
CA HIS A 71 0.52 -5.14 5.23
C HIS A 71 -0.87 -5.80 5.36
N LYS A 72 -1.94 -5.10 4.98
CA LYS A 72 -3.30 -5.66 4.99
C LYS A 72 -3.50 -6.70 3.89
N ALA A 73 -2.81 -6.57 2.77
CA ALA A 73 -2.85 -7.52 1.66
C ALA A 73 -2.07 -8.81 1.94
N LYS A 74 -1.31 -8.90 3.05
CA LYS A 74 -0.55 -10.12 3.38
C LYS A 74 -1.49 -11.32 3.56
N GLY A 75 -1.24 -12.39 2.80
CA GLY A 75 -2.06 -13.60 2.79
C GLY A 75 -3.31 -13.53 1.91
N LEU A 76 -3.61 -12.36 1.31
CA LEU A 76 -4.71 -12.20 0.38
C LEU A 76 -4.17 -12.17 -1.06
N GLU A 77 -4.76 -12.96 -1.94
CA GLU A 77 -4.43 -13.02 -3.35
C GLU A 77 -5.47 -12.25 -4.16
N LYS A 78 -5.02 -11.51 -5.16
CA LYS A 78 -5.90 -10.77 -6.08
C LYS A 78 -5.51 -11.10 -7.52
N ARG A 79 -6.48 -11.16 -8.43
CA ARG A 79 -6.22 -11.48 -9.84
C ARG A 79 -5.24 -10.51 -10.48
N VAL A 80 -5.49 -9.21 -10.29
CA VAL A 80 -4.68 -8.11 -10.82
C VAL A 80 -4.24 -7.22 -9.66
N VAL A 81 -2.95 -6.91 -9.59
CA VAL A 81 -2.38 -6.02 -8.58
C VAL A 81 -1.67 -4.85 -9.26
N LEU A 82 -1.97 -3.64 -8.80
CA LEU A 82 -1.32 -2.41 -9.21
C LEU A 82 -0.52 -1.86 -8.03
N ILE A 83 0.76 -1.58 -8.22
CA ILE A 83 1.62 -0.90 -7.25
C ILE A 83 1.99 0.47 -7.86
N PRO A 84 1.17 1.51 -7.63
CA PRO A 84 1.30 2.78 -8.36
C PRO A 84 2.53 3.60 -7.96
N TRP A 85 3.11 3.36 -6.79
CA TRP A 85 4.28 4.08 -6.29
C TRP A 85 5.25 3.14 -5.57
N CYS A 86 6.07 2.42 -6.33
CA CYS A 86 7.13 1.59 -5.77
C CYS A 86 8.37 2.45 -5.46
N SER A 87 8.23 3.38 -4.50
CA SER A 87 9.25 4.41 -4.21
C SER A 87 9.61 4.57 -2.75
N TRP A 88 9.16 3.68 -1.85
CA TRP A 88 9.52 3.79 -0.44
C TRP A 88 11.00 3.52 -0.20
N GLN A 89 11.54 4.20 0.81
CA GLN A 89 12.98 4.21 1.07
C GLN A 89 13.43 2.90 1.73
N LEU A 90 14.64 2.45 1.38
CA LEU A 90 15.28 1.30 2.03
C LEU A 90 15.82 1.67 3.41
N ASP A 91 16.43 2.83 3.53
CA ASP A 91 17.01 3.31 4.78
C ASP A 91 15.91 3.64 5.80
N PRO A 92 16.15 3.46 7.10
CA PRO A 92 15.22 3.88 8.13
C PRO A 92 14.92 5.38 7.99
N LYS A 93 13.63 5.74 8.09
CA LYS A 93 13.25 7.16 8.02
C LYS A 93 13.84 7.92 9.18
N SER A 94 14.78 8.80 8.92
CA SER A 94 15.31 9.76 9.87
C SER A 94 15.01 11.16 9.36
N GLY A 95 13.94 11.78 9.86
CA GLY A 95 13.54 13.14 9.49
C GLY A 95 12.03 13.38 9.59
N GLY A 96 11.61 14.64 9.65
CA GLY A 96 10.20 15.01 9.85
C GLY A 96 9.69 14.65 11.25
N ASN A 97 8.41 14.37 11.37
CA ASN A 97 7.75 14.03 12.64
C ASN A 97 7.97 12.57 13.09
N VAL A 98 8.70 11.75 12.31
CA VAL A 98 8.99 10.35 12.67
C VAL A 98 10.36 10.29 13.32
N THR A 99 10.36 9.90 14.59
CA THR A 99 11.59 9.64 15.34
C THR A 99 11.77 8.13 15.45
N ASN A 100 12.72 7.58 14.71
CA ASN A 100 13.14 6.19 14.92
C ASN A 100 14.04 6.14 16.16
N ILE A 101 13.70 5.24 17.07
CA ILE A 101 14.41 5.00 18.33
C ILE A 101 15.00 3.60 18.26
N VAL A 102 16.29 3.50 18.53
CA VAL A 102 17.02 2.25 18.67
C VAL A 102 17.37 2.04 20.14
N TRP A 103 17.15 0.85 20.64
CA TRP A 103 17.56 0.47 21.97
C TRP A 103 19.03 0.07 21.96
N ALA A 104 19.87 0.89 22.58
CA ALA A 104 21.31 0.68 22.70
C ALA A 104 21.67 0.21 24.11
N GLU A 105 22.73 -0.56 24.23
CA GLU A 105 23.31 -0.96 25.51
C GLU A 105 24.46 -0.02 25.88
N ALA A 106 24.44 0.48 27.10
CA ALA A 106 25.54 1.27 27.62
C ALA A 106 26.80 0.40 27.78
N GLN A 107 27.94 0.90 27.33
CA GLN A 107 29.23 0.21 27.43
C GLN A 107 30.14 0.90 28.46
N GLY A 108 31.08 0.13 28.99
CA GLY A 108 32.04 0.65 29.99
C GLY A 108 31.39 1.00 31.32
N ASP A 109 31.85 2.11 31.95
CA ASP A 109 31.39 2.54 33.25
C ASP A 109 29.89 2.89 33.32
N ALA A 110 29.28 3.14 32.17
CA ALA A 110 27.84 3.39 32.06
C ALA A 110 27.02 2.07 31.95
N GLY A 111 27.65 0.92 31.97
CA GLY A 111 26.95 -0.39 31.83
C GLY A 111 25.87 -0.67 32.87
N ALA A 112 25.94 0.00 34.05
CA ALA A 112 24.90 -0.07 35.07
C ALA A 112 23.54 0.53 34.63
N VAL A 113 23.50 1.36 33.59
CA VAL A 113 22.26 1.94 33.03
C VAL A 113 21.46 0.93 32.21
N GLY A 114 22.10 -0.13 31.73
CA GLY A 114 21.45 -1.13 30.91
C GLY A 114 21.07 -0.61 29.52
N ARG A 115 19.86 -0.93 29.06
CA ARG A 115 19.34 -0.50 27.75
C ARG A 115 18.62 0.83 27.85
N PHE A 116 18.91 1.73 26.90
CA PHE A 116 18.26 3.03 26.82
C PHE A 116 17.94 3.42 25.37
N PRO A 117 16.93 4.28 25.16
CA PRO A 117 16.51 4.68 23.84
C PRO A 117 17.44 5.75 23.25
N VAL A 118 17.93 5.52 22.04
CA VAL A 118 18.76 6.46 21.29
C VAL A 118 18.03 6.82 20.00
N LYS A 119 17.99 8.09 19.67
CA LYS A 119 17.44 8.54 18.39
C LYS A 119 18.33 8.08 17.23
N TYR A 120 17.78 7.33 16.29
CA TYR A 120 18.49 6.91 15.08
C TYR A 120 18.88 8.11 14.24
N LYS A 121 20.16 8.33 14.06
CA LYS A 121 20.73 9.39 13.24
C LYS A 121 22.04 8.92 12.60
N LYS A 122 22.41 9.50 11.46
CA LYS A 122 23.66 9.19 10.77
C LYS A 122 24.91 9.36 11.66
N ALA A 123 24.89 10.32 12.59
CA ALA A 123 25.98 10.52 13.54
C ALA A 123 26.25 9.32 14.47
N MET A 124 25.29 8.39 14.63
CA MET A 124 25.52 7.15 15.39
C MET A 124 26.57 6.25 14.73
N ALA A 125 26.72 6.31 13.40
CA ALA A 125 27.70 5.51 12.66
C ALA A 125 29.15 5.80 13.08
N GLU A 126 29.41 7.01 13.57
CA GLU A 126 30.73 7.47 14.01
C GLU A 126 30.87 7.53 15.54
N SER A 127 29.91 6.96 16.27
CA SER A 127 29.87 6.95 17.73
C SER A 127 30.08 5.54 18.29
N GLY A 128 30.11 5.42 19.64
CA GLY A 128 30.11 4.12 20.32
C GLY A 128 28.89 3.24 20.03
N PHE A 129 27.87 3.76 19.34
CA PHE A 129 26.64 3.07 18.95
C PHE A 129 26.62 2.68 17.46
N SER A 130 27.79 2.59 16.83
CA SER A 130 27.90 2.25 15.41
C SER A 130 27.34 0.86 15.10
N ALA A 131 27.53 -0.10 16.00
CA ALA A 131 27.00 -1.46 15.86
C ALA A 131 25.47 -1.49 15.81
N GLU A 132 24.81 -0.73 16.69
CA GLU A 132 23.35 -0.60 16.72
C GLU A 132 22.85 0.13 15.48
N TYR A 133 23.56 1.18 15.03
CA TYR A 133 23.24 1.89 13.81
C TYR A 133 23.21 0.97 12.57
N TYR A 134 24.28 0.20 12.37
CA TYR A 134 24.37 -0.69 11.21
C TYR A 134 23.42 -1.88 11.32
N ARG A 135 23.16 -2.38 12.52
CA ARG A 135 22.18 -3.43 12.76
C ARG A 135 20.77 -2.97 12.36
N GLU A 136 20.36 -1.80 12.80
CA GLU A 136 19.07 -1.18 12.44
C GLU A 136 18.96 -0.93 10.94
N LEU A 137 20.05 -0.46 10.32
CA LEU A 137 20.12 -0.26 8.87
C LEU A 137 19.87 -1.57 8.13
N VAL A 138 20.55 -2.64 8.51
CA VAL A 138 20.37 -3.97 7.89
C VAL A 138 18.95 -4.48 8.09
N TYR A 139 18.41 -4.39 9.30
CA TYR A 139 17.03 -4.82 9.57
C TYR A 139 16.01 -4.03 8.74
N SER A 140 16.16 -2.72 8.65
CA SER A 140 15.31 -1.90 7.80
C SER A 140 15.35 -2.33 6.33
N HIS A 141 16.54 -2.63 5.81
CA HIS A 141 16.68 -3.13 4.43
C HIS A 141 15.99 -4.49 4.25
N VAL A 142 16.20 -5.43 5.17
CA VAL A 142 15.56 -6.75 5.13
C VAL A 142 14.02 -6.62 5.20
N ASP A 143 13.51 -5.79 6.10
CA ASP A 143 12.07 -5.56 6.24
C ASP A 143 11.47 -4.94 4.96
N ASN A 144 12.14 -3.98 4.35
CA ASN A 144 11.70 -3.36 3.10
C ASN A 144 11.73 -4.32 1.91
N ILE A 145 12.73 -5.22 1.85
CA ILE A 145 12.79 -6.27 0.83
C ILE A 145 11.68 -7.31 1.06
N ASN A 146 11.43 -7.71 2.30
CA ASN A 146 10.31 -8.59 2.65
C ASN A 146 8.96 -7.96 2.29
N LEU A 147 8.80 -6.65 2.52
CA LEU A 147 7.61 -5.92 2.14
C LEU A 147 7.42 -5.91 0.61
N LEU A 148 8.51 -5.69 -0.14
CA LEU A 148 8.50 -5.80 -1.60
C LEU A 148 8.10 -7.22 -2.05
N TYR A 149 8.70 -8.25 -1.48
CA TYR A 149 8.34 -9.63 -1.76
C TYR A 149 6.84 -9.89 -1.54
N VAL A 150 6.30 -9.44 -0.40
CA VAL A 150 4.86 -9.55 -0.13
C VAL A 150 4.05 -8.83 -1.20
N ALA A 151 4.42 -7.62 -1.59
CA ALA A 151 3.70 -6.85 -2.61
C ALA A 151 3.71 -7.55 -3.98
N LEU A 152 4.88 -8.03 -4.42
CA LEU A 152 5.05 -8.68 -5.73
C LEU A 152 4.34 -10.04 -5.81
N THR A 153 4.18 -10.73 -4.69
CA THR A 153 3.56 -12.07 -4.65
C THR A 153 2.04 -12.05 -4.41
N ARG A 154 1.38 -10.89 -4.47
CA ARG A 154 -0.09 -10.83 -4.28
C ARG A 154 -0.88 -11.05 -5.55
N ALA A 155 -0.27 -10.90 -6.70
CA ALA A 155 -0.94 -11.05 -7.98
C ALA A 155 -1.02 -12.53 -8.40
N ALA A 156 -2.23 -12.98 -8.72
CA ALA A 156 -2.46 -14.31 -9.27
C ALA A 156 -2.29 -14.34 -10.80
N GLU A 157 -2.70 -13.29 -11.50
CA GLU A 157 -2.72 -13.27 -12.96
C GLU A 157 -1.81 -12.16 -13.53
N SER A 158 -1.90 -10.94 -13.03
CA SER A 158 -1.06 -9.86 -13.53
C SER A 158 -0.66 -8.86 -12.44
N LEU A 159 0.58 -8.36 -12.56
CA LEU A 159 1.18 -7.40 -11.66
C LEU A 159 1.69 -6.20 -12.46
N HIS A 160 1.27 -5.01 -12.06
CA HIS A 160 1.73 -3.75 -12.64
C HIS A 160 2.45 -2.93 -11.56
N VAL A 161 3.72 -2.63 -11.78
CA VAL A 161 4.55 -1.87 -10.84
C VAL A 161 5.02 -0.58 -11.49
N PHE A 162 4.71 0.55 -10.88
CA PHE A 162 5.13 1.86 -11.35
C PHE A 162 6.26 2.37 -10.45
N ILE A 163 7.40 2.68 -11.07
CA ILE A 163 8.62 3.07 -10.37
C ILE A 163 9.06 4.45 -10.86
N PRO A 164 9.13 5.46 -10.00
CA PRO A 164 9.66 6.77 -10.38
C PRO A 164 11.12 6.67 -10.81
N ARG A 165 11.47 7.32 -11.91
CA ARG A 165 12.84 7.30 -12.49
C ARG A 165 13.91 7.83 -11.53
N LYS A 166 13.55 8.77 -10.66
CA LYS A 166 14.44 9.36 -9.64
C LYS A 166 14.38 8.62 -8.31
N GLY A 167 14.34 7.29 -8.35
CA GLY A 167 14.10 6.45 -7.16
C GLY A 167 15.22 6.44 -6.11
N GLY A 168 16.44 6.86 -6.42
CA GLY A 168 17.55 6.91 -5.45
C GLY A 168 17.72 5.60 -4.66
N LYS A 169 17.87 5.70 -3.34
CA LYS A 169 17.95 4.57 -2.40
C LYS A 169 16.55 4.02 -2.02
N SER A 170 15.68 3.86 -2.99
CA SER A 170 14.35 3.30 -2.80
C SER A 170 14.29 1.84 -3.22
N VAL A 171 13.24 1.16 -2.78
CA VAL A 171 12.95 -0.22 -3.18
C VAL A 171 12.73 -0.31 -4.70
N GLY A 172 12.08 0.67 -5.31
CA GLY A 172 11.93 0.76 -6.74
C GLY A 172 13.26 0.93 -7.47
N GLY A 173 14.17 1.76 -6.92
CA GLY A 173 15.52 1.91 -7.45
C GLY A 173 16.31 0.59 -7.41
N LEU A 174 16.16 -0.20 -6.34
CA LEU A 174 16.76 -1.54 -6.25
C LEU A 174 16.19 -2.48 -7.32
N LEU A 175 14.86 -2.46 -7.51
CA LEU A 175 14.20 -3.27 -8.53
C LEU A 175 14.66 -2.90 -9.93
N LEU A 176 14.79 -1.58 -10.23
CA LEU A 176 15.32 -1.12 -11.51
C LEU A 176 16.76 -1.56 -11.76
N GLN A 177 17.62 -1.48 -10.75
CA GLN A 177 19.00 -1.98 -10.85
C GLN A 177 19.02 -3.47 -11.15
N SER A 178 18.16 -4.25 -10.52
CA SER A 178 18.06 -5.70 -10.74
C SER A 178 17.58 -6.03 -12.15
N ILE A 179 16.67 -5.25 -12.72
CA ILE A 179 16.15 -5.44 -14.07
C ILE A 179 17.13 -4.90 -15.12
N GLY A 180 17.83 -3.81 -14.82
CA GLY A 180 18.72 -3.12 -15.77
C GLY A 180 20.19 -3.58 -15.73
N ALA A 181 20.62 -4.24 -14.65
CA ALA A 181 22.02 -4.61 -14.47
C ALA A 181 22.50 -5.69 -15.46
N ASP A 182 21.60 -6.54 -15.93
CA ASP A 182 21.95 -7.66 -16.83
C ASP A 182 21.39 -7.50 -18.26
N GLY A 183 20.99 -6.28 -18.64
CA GLY A 183 20.60 -5.89 -19.99
C GLY A 183 20.24 -7.04 -20.94
N ASP A 184 19.01 -7.36 -21.10
CA ASP A 184 18.45 -8.35 -22.03
C ASP A 184 18.54 -9.83 -21.66
N LYS A 185 19.23 -10.20 -20.62
CA LYS A 185 19.52 -11.64 -20.43
C LYS A 185 19.03 -12.23 -19.17
N ALA A 186 18.08 -11.90 -18.59
CA ALA A 186 18.11 -12.82 -17.57
C ALA A 186 17.48 -12.76 -16.26
N LEU A 187 16.58 -12.11 -16.11
CA LEU A 187 15.97 -12.34 -14.79
C LEU A 187 15.06 -13.56 -14.70
N LEU A 188 14.72 -14.17 -15.81
CA LEU A 188 13.80 -15.32 -15.79
C LEU A 188 14.21 -16.32 -16.86
N ASP A 189 14.87 -17.36 -16.40
CA ASP A 189 15.17 -18.53 -17.22
C ASP A 189 13.88 -19.02 -17.91
N GLY A 190 13.78 -18.83 -19.23
CA GLY A 190 12.66 -19.28 -20.05
C GLY A 190 11.53 -18.28 -20.29
N THR A 191 11.58 -17.04 -19.77
CA THR A 191 10.58 -16.00 -20.08
C THR A 191 11.18 -14.90 -20.96
N GLU A 192 10.56 -14.67 -22.13
CA GLU A 192 10.94 -13.53 -22.98
C GLU A 192 10.48 -12.23 -22.34
N GLY A 193 11.42 -11.44 -21.83
CA GLY A 193 11.21 -10.06 -21.39
C GLY A 193 11.31 -9.11 -22.57
N ARG A 194 10.44 -8.11 -22.64
CA ARG A 194 10.48 -7.02 -23.62
C ARG A 194 10.73 -5.69 -22.91
N ARG A 195 11.70 -4.94 -23.39
CA ARG A 195 11.92 -3.54 -23.00
C ARG A 195 11.46 -2.62 -24.11
N THR A 196 10.60 -1.66 -23.81
CA THR A 196 10.07 -0.68 -24.76
C THR A 196 10.27 0.72 -24.18
N ALA A 197 10.93 1.61 -24.95
CA ALA A 197 10.97 3.03 -24.62
C ALA A 197 9.64 3.68 -24.99
N THR A 198 9.09 4.50 -24.11
CA THR A 198 7.89 5.30 -24.30
C THR A 198 8.19 6.77 -24.09
N GLU A 199 7.29 7.67 -24.50
CA GLU A 199 7.46 9.12 -24.24
C GLU A 199 7.53 9.43 -22.74
N GLU A 200 6.85 8.64 -21.90
CA GLU A 200 6.77 8.80 -20.44
C GLU A 200 7.90 8.07 -19.69
N GLY A 201 8.64 7.17 -20.36
CA GLY A 201 9.71 6.42 -19.69
C GLY A 201 10.05 5.10 -20.37
N GLU A 202 10.38 4.10 -19.57
CA GLU A 202 10.70 2.75 -20.04
C GLU A 202 9.72 1.74 -19.48
N ARG A 203 9.31 0.80 -20.31
CA ARG A 203 8.40 -0.28 -19.96
C ARG A 203 9.10 -1.62 -20.08
N PHE A 204 9.01 -2.42 -19.03
CA PHE A 204 9.49 -3.79 -19.02
C PHE A 204 8.29 -4.72 -18.89
N GLU A 205 8.22 -5.71 -19.77
CA GLU A 205 7.12 -6.67 -19.83
C GLU A 205 7.69 -8.09 -19.70
N PHE A 206 7.10 -8.91 -18.83
CA PHE A 206 7.50 -10.28 -18.61
C PHE A 206 6.27 -11.19 -18.61
N GLY A 207 6.34 -12.30 -19.36
CA GLY A 207 5.26 -13.28 -19.42
C GLY A 207 4.10 -12.90 -20.35
N ARG A 208 3.01 -13.66 -20.25
CA ARG A 208 1.80 -13.51 -21.08
C ARG A 208 0.56 -13.50 -20.20
N PHE A 209 -0.29 -12.52 -20.38
CA PHE A 209 -1.59 -12.49 -19.75
C PHE A 209 -2.59 -13.31 -20.55
N THR A 210 -3.14 -14.37 -19.95
CA THR A 210 -4.08 -15.32 -20.58
C THR A 210 -5.53 -15.13 -20.12
N GLY A 211 -5.83 -14.04 -19.40
CA GLY A 211 -7.15 -13.77 -18.86
C GLY A 211 -8.19 -13.40 -19.94
N PRO A 212 -9.50 -13.54 -19.66
CA PRO A 212 -10.54 -13.14 -20.57
C PRO A 212 -10.52 -11.61 -20.76
N VAL A 213 -10.38 -11.17 -22.02
CA VAL A 213 -10.48 -9.75 -22.38
C VAL A 213 -11.97 -9.41 -22.51
N PRO A 214 -12.52 -8.51 -21.67
CA PRO A 214 -13.87 -8.03 -21.86
C PRO A 214 -13.94 -7.24 -23.17
N GLY A 215 -14.71 -7.74 -24.17
CA GLY A 215 -14.97 -6.98 -25.39
C GLY A 215 -14.25 -7.42 -26.65
N GLY A 216 -13.84 -8.69 -26.79
CA GLY A 216 -13.49 -9.29 -28.10
C GLY A 216 -12.23 -8.75 -28.78
N GLY A 217 -11.36 -8.04 -28.08
CA GLY A 217 -10.00 -7.72 -28.55
C GLY A 217 -9.06 -8.89 -28.29
N LYS A 218 -8.11 -9.13 -29.21
CA LYS A 218 -7.07 -10.13 -29.01
C LYS A 218 -6.34 -9.86 -27.70
N ALA A 219 -6.20 -10.89 -26.86
CA ALA A 219 -5.47 -10.82 -25.59
C ALA A 219 -4.09 -10.19 -25.80
N SER A 220 -3.82 -9.11 -25.11
CA SER A 220 -2.47 -8.56 -24.99
C SER A 220 -1.78 -9.33 -23.86
N ASP A 221 -0.83 -10.14 -24.25
CA ASP A 221 -0.16 -11.13 -23.41
C ASP A 221 1.03 -10.52 -22.65
N SER A 222 0.86 -9.58 -21.71
CA SER A 222 2.05 -8.98 -21.11
C SER A 222 1.85 -8.46 -19.67
N VAL A 223 2.84 -8.70 -18.84
CA VAL A 223 3.03 -8.00 -17.56
C VAL A 223 3.73 -6.67 -17.86
N HIS A 224 3.15 -5.57 -17.42
CA HIS A 224 3.66 -4.24 -17.71
C HIS A 224 4.34 -3.63 -16.48
N VAL A 225 5.61 -3.26 -16.58
CA VAL A 225 6.28 -2.36 -15.66
C VAL A 225 6.42 -1.02 -16.37
N VAL A 226 5.68 -0.02 -15.92
CA VAL A 226 5.75 1.34 -16.49
C VAL A 226 6.60 2.21 -15.56
N LEU A 227 7.60 2.87 -16.10
CA LEU A 227 8.41 3.86 -15.42
C LEU A 227 7.89 5.24 -15.76
N GLU A 228 7.34 5.94 -14.77
CA GLU A 228 6.97 7.35 -14.93
C GLU A 228 8.20 8.27 -14.76
N ASN A 229 8.23 9.37 -15.52
CA ASN A 229 9.30 10.39 -15.50
C ASN A 229 9.29 11.25 -14.24
#